data_9da9dd787bb55bd6aa41e3a1f34dc3fd
#
_entry.id   9da9dd787bb55bd6aa41e3a1f34dc3fd
#
_cell.length_a   1.000
_cell.length_b   1.000
_cell.length_c   1.000
_cell.angle_alpha   90.00
_cell.angle_beta   90.00
_cell.angle_gamma   90.00
#
_symmetry.space_group_name_H-M   'P 1'
#
loop_
_entity.id
_entity.type
_entity.pdbx_description
1 polymer ?
#
loop_
_entity_poly.entity_id
_entity_poly.type
_entity_poly.pdbx_seq_one_letter_code
_entity_poly.pdbx_strand_id
1 'polypeptide(L)'
;MKCLVLAGGRGDRLWPLSRKNYPKQFISIQKDHSIFQETIARNIPFCDEFIIVTNKEYQFIVENQMKAFQGITYRLVLEEVGRKTTAAIVLSCLQFPFSELMFVVASDHLIDGPTYKDDVTKAAELAKEGWLITFGMDIRKPETRFGYIRCQGEDVVSFIEKPDAQTAVSYTHLTLPTKRIV
;
A
#
# COMPACT_ATOMS: atom_id res chain seq x y z
N MET A 1 2.86 -11.50 11.25
CA MET A 1 2.89 -10.10 10.72
C MET A 1 1.49 -9.70 10.32
N LYS A 2 1.05 -8.50 10.71
CA LYS A 2 -0.28 -7.98 10.37
C LYS A 2 -0.22 -7.17 9.07
N CYS A 3 -1.26 -7.24 8.25
CA CYS A 3 -1.39 -6.45 7.04
C CYS A 3 -2.35 -5.28 7.26
N LEU A 4 -1.86 -4.07 7.18
CA LEU A 4 -2.69 -2.87 7.23
C LEU A 4 -3.02 -2.41 5.81
N VAL A 5 -4.28 -2.56 5.41
CA VAL A 5 -4.77 -2.21 4.07
C VAL A 5 -5.47 -0.86 4.11
N LEU A 6 -4.89 0.12 3.42
CA LEU A 6 -5.47 1.46 3.30
C LEU A 6 -6.49 1.49 2.15
N ALA A 7 -7.76 1.50 2.48
CA ALA A 7 -8.88 1.41 1.54
C ALA A 7 -9.87 2.59 1.61
N GLY A 8 -9.46 3.72 2.17
CA GLY A 8 -10.31 4.92 2.35
C GLY A 8 -10.34 5.91 1.17
N GLY A 9 -9.55 5.67 0.12
CA GLY A 9 -9.45 6.59 -1.02
C GLY A 9 -10.73 6.69 -1.86
N ARG A 10 -11.13 7.89 -2.30
CA ARG A 10 -12.33 8.12 -3.13
C ARG A 10 -12.16 7.71 -4.60
N GLY A 11 -10.92 7.72 -5.12
CA GLY A 11 -10.62 7.25 -6.48
C GLY A 11 -11.21 8.08 -7.62
N ASP A 12 -11.50 9.35 -7.41
CA ASP A 12 -12.25 10.24 -8.33
C ASP A 12 -11.63 10.37 -9.72
N ARG A 13 -10.33 10.07 -9.87
CA ARG A 13 -9.56 10.20 -11.13
C ARG A 13 -9.94 9.20 -12.22
N LEU A 14 -10.63 8.12 -11.88
CA LEU A 14 -11.05 7.09 -12.84
C LEU A 14 -12.53 7.23 -13.25
N TRP A 15 -13.14 8.40 -13.04
CA TRP A 15 -14.46 8.62 -13.56
C TRP A 15 -14.49 8.40 -15.11
N PRO A 16 -15.46 7.73 -15.72
CA PRO A 16 -16.73 7.25 -15.17
C PRO A 16 -16.69 5.84 -14.56
N LEU A 17 -15.55 5.15 -14.52
CA LEU A 17 -15.41 3.80 -13.94
C LEU A 17 -15.60 3.84 -12.43
N SER A 18 -14.93 4.78 -11.74
CA SER A 18 -15.13 5.00 -10.31
C SER A 18 -16.30 5.95 -10.05
N ARG A 19 -16.98 5.75 -8.95
CA ARG A 19 -18.06 6.58 -8.45
C ARG A 19 -17.83 6.89 -6.98
N LYS A 20 -18.46 7.96 -6.45
CA LYS A 20 -18.40 8.30 -5.03
C LYS A 20 -18.73 7.10 -4.14
N ASN A 21 -19.77 6.35 -4.48
CA ASN A 21 -20.22 5.19 -3.72
C ASN A 21 -19.58 3.87 -4.16
N TYR A 22 -18.67 3.89 -5.13
CA TYR A 22 -17.94 2.72 -5.64
C TYR A 22 -16.54 3.12 -6.11
N PRO A 23 -15.61 3.36 -5.17
CA PRO A 23 -14.24 3.78 -5.48
C PRO A 23 -13.44 2.77 -6.30
N LYS A 24 -12.35 3.24 -6.91
CA LYS A 24 -11.54 2.48 -7.87
C LYS A 24 -11.01 1.15 -7.32
N GLN A 25 -10.65 1.11 -6.04
CA GLN A 25 -10.08 -0.09 -5.42
C GLN A 25 -11.06 -1.27 -5.39
N PHE A 26 -12.35 -1.01 -5.42
CA PHE A 26 -13.38 -2.05 -5.42
C PHE A 26 -13.83 -2.49 -6.82
N ILE A 27 -13.27 -1.90 -7.85
CA ILE A 27 -13.58 -2.22 -9.25
C ILE A 27 -12.74 -3.42 -9.69
N SER A 28 -13.36 -4.38 -10.40
CA SER A 28 -12.66 -5.47 -11.09
C SER A 28 -12.19 -4.98 -12.46
N ILE A 29 -10.86 -4.95 -12.70
CA ILE A 29 -10.29 -4.42 -13.94
C ILE A 29 -9.91 -5.53 -14.92
N GLN A 30 -9.38 -6.64 -14.45
CA GLN A 30 -8.79 -7.67 -15.33
C GLN A 30 -9.28 -9.10 -15.05
N LYS A 31 -9.99 -9.35 -13.95
CA LYS A 31 -10.43 -10.68 -13.50
C LYS A 31 -11.70 -10.55 -12.68
N ASP A 32 -12.16 -11.66 -12.13
CA ASP A 32 -13.32 -11.71 -11.24
C ASP A 32 -13.09 -10.97 -9.89
N HIS A 33 -11.84 -10.65 -9.57
CA HIS A 33 -11.46 -9.94 -8.35
C HIS A 33 -11.28 -8.44 -8.56
N SER A 34 -11.68 -7.66 -7.57
CA SER A 34 -11.37 -6.23 -7.52
C SER A 34 -9.88 -5.99 -7.18
N ILE A 35 -9.39 -4.75 -7.41
CA ILE A 35 -8.01 -4.38 -7.04
C ILE A 35 -7.77 -4.60 -5.53
N PHE A 36 -8.77 -4.30 -4.70
CA PHE A 36 -8.74 -4.56 -3.27
C PHE A 36 -8.59 -6.06 -2.97
N GLN A 37 -9.40 -6.90 -3.62
CA GLN A 37 -9.32 -8.35 -3.45
C GLN A 37 -7.99 -8.92 -3.93
N GLU A 38 -7.43 -8.44 -5.03
CA GLU A 38 -6.08 -8.80 -5.49
C GLU A 38 -5.01 -8.40 -4.45
N THR A 39 -5.18 -7.24 -3.80
CA THR A 39 -4.29 -6.81 -2.71
C THR A 39 -4.37 -7.75 -1.51
N ILE A 40 -5.57 -8.17 -1.11
CA ILE A 40 -5.73 -9.16 -0.03
C ILE A 40 -5.08 -10.49 -0.41
N ALA A 41 -5.46 -11.05 -1.57
CA ALA A 41 -4.96 -12.34 -2.05
C ALA A 41 -3.43 -12.41 -2.11
N ARG A 42 -2.80 -11.36 -2.63
CA ARG A 42 -1.33 -11.25 -2.75
C ARG A 42 -0.62 -11.32 -1.39
N ASN A 43 -1.26 -10.83 -0.33
CA ASN A 43 -0.66 -10.70 1.01
C ASN A 43 -1.04 -11.83 1.99
N ILE A 44 -1.98 -12.71 1.65
CA ILE A 44 -2.33 -13.89 2.47
C ILE A 44 -1.11 -14.74 2.85
N PRO A 45 -0.12 -15.01 1.96
CA PRO A 45 1.03 -15.84 2.32
C PRO A 45 1.93 -15.26 3.40
N PHE A 46 1.84 -13.96 3.69
CA PHE A 46 2.76 -13.25 4.59
C PHE A 46 2.10 -12.81 5.90
N CYS A 47 0.79 -12.69 5.90
CA CYS A 47 0.05 -12.03 6.97
C CYS A 47 -1.01 -12.96 7.57
N ASP A 48 -1.08 -12.98 8.88
CA ASP A 48 -2.00 -13.79 9.68
C ASP A 48 -3.29 -13.06 10.06
N GLU A 49 -3.31 -11.73 9.90
CA GLU A 49 -4.47 -10.91 10.13
C GLU A 49 -4.43 -9.65 9.27
N PHE A 50 -5.58 -9.21 8.79
CA PHE A 50 -5.74 -7.99 8.00
C PHE A 50 -6.47 -6.91 8.79
N ILE A 51 -5.90 -5.71 8.85
CA ILE A 51 -6.54 -4.51 9.36
C ILE A 51 -6.91 -3.64 8.16
N ILE A 52 -8.20 -3.48 7.90
CA ILE A 52 -8.68 -2.75 6.74
C ILE A 52 -9.19 -1.40 7.20
N VAL A 53 -8.45 -0.35 6.87
CA VAL A 53 -8.86 1.04 7.15
C VAL A 53 -9.65 1.56 5.98
N THR A 54 -10.88 1.93 6.23
CA THR A 54 -11.77 2.42 5.19
C THR A 54 -12.76 3.48 5.73
N ASN A 55 -13.40 4.21 4.83
CA ASN A 55 -14.47 5.11 5.22
C ASN A 55 -15.72 4.31 5.60
N LYS A 56 -16.49 4.79 6.56
CA LYS A 56 -17.76 4.18 6.99
C LYS A 56 -18.73 3.93 5.83
N GLU A 57 -18.74 4.82 4.83
CA GLU A 57 -19.56 4.67 3.62
C GLU A 57 -19.23 3.41 2.81
N TYR A 58 -17.99 2.87 2.93
CA TYR A 58 -17.53 1.71 2.16
C TYR A 58 -17.52 0.40 2.96
N GLN A 59 -17.92 0.43 4.23
CA GLN A 59 -17.95 -0.74 5.10
C GLN A 59 -18.62 -1.93 4.44
N PHE A 60 -19.84 -1.75 3.94
CA PHE A 60 -20.62 -2.83 3.32
C PHE A 60 -19.93 -3.44 2.10
N ILE A 61 -19.26 -2.61 1.28
CA ILE A 61 -18.53 -3.09 0.09
C ILE A 61 -17.34 -3.96 0.53
N VAL A 62 -16.56 -3.49 1.51
CA VAL A 62 -15.42 -4.23 2.06
C VAL A 62 -15.87 -5.57 2.62
N GLU A 63 -16.88 -5.57 3.50
CA GLU A 63 -17.42 -6.79 4.09
C GLU A 63 -17.92 -7.79 3.03
N ASN A 64 -18.59 -7.28 1.99
CA ASN A 64 -19.06 -8.12 0.90
C ASN A 64 -17.91 -8.73 0.08
N GLN A 65 -16.86 -7.95 -0.22
CA GLN A 65 -15.71 -8.43 -0.96
C GLN A 65 -14.84 -9.39 -0.15
N MET A 66 -14.77 -9.21 1.17
CA MET A 66 -14.06 -10.12 2.08
C MET A 66 -14.70 -11.49 2.19
N LYS A 67 -15.99 -11.66 1.86
CA LYS A 67 -16.65 -12.99 1.82
C LYS A 67 -15.99 -13.98 0.85
N ALA A 68 -15.25 -13.49 -0.15
CA ALA A 68 -14.49 -14.34 -1.06
C ALA A 68 -13.30 -15.04 -0.37
N PHE A 69 -12.89 -14.59 0.82
CA PHE A 69 -11.71 -15.08 1.54
C PHE A 69 -12.13 -15.82 2.82
N GLN A 70 -12.50 -17.09 2.67
CA GLN A 70 -12.87 -17.93 3.82
C GLN A 70 -11.64 -18.22 4.70
N GLY A 71 -11.82 -18.14 6.03
CA GLY A 71 -10.75 -18.44 6.99
C GLY A 71 -9.74 -17.33 7.22
N ILE A 72 -9.86 -16.18 6.55
CA ILE A 72 -9.00 -15.01 6.79
C ILE A 72 -9.56 -14.18 7.95
N THR A 73 -8.71 -13.93 8.95
CA THR A 73 -9.04 -13.02 10.05
C THR A 73 -8.85 -11.57 9.60
N TYR A 74 -9.86 -10.75 9.80
CA TYR A 74 -9.72 -9.31 9.54
C TYR A 74 -10.51 -8.46 10.54
N ARG A 75 -10.07 -7.21 10.68
CA ARG A 75 -10.75 -6.14 11.44
C ARG A 75 -10.97 -4.93 10.54
N LEU A 76 -12.07 -4.22 10.76
CA LEU A 76 -12.33 -2.95 10.12
C LEU A 76 -12.03 -1.80 11.07
N VAL A 77 -11.28 -0.83 10.56
CA VAL A 77 -11.09 0.47 11.19
C VAL A 77 -11.81 1.50 10.33
N LEU A 78 -12.94 1.99 10.85
CA LEU A 78 -13.80 2.90 10.11
C LEU A 78 -13.44 4.35 10.42
N GLU A 79 -13.10 5.10 9.37
CA GLU A 79 -12.88 6.54 9.46
C GLU A 79 -14.20 7.27 9.21
N GLU A 80 -14.62 8.11 10.16
CA GLU A 80 -15.76 9.03 9.94
C GLU A 80 -15.36 10.19 9.05
N VAL A 81 -14.11 10.66 9.20
CA VAL A 81 -13.51 11.72 8.38
C VAL A 81 -12.10 11.29 7.99
N GLY A 82 -11.84 11.14 6.71
CA GLY A 82 -10.50 10.81 6.22
C GLY A 82 -9.45 11.86 6.62
N ARG A 83 -8.53 11.50 7.52
CA ARG A 83 -7.50 12.39 8.10
C ARG A 83 -6.10 12.07 7.61
N LYS A 84 -5.93 11.64 6.36
CA LYS A 84 -4.65 11.24 5.76
C LYS A 84 -4.08 9.91 6.31
N THR A 85 -3.15 9.36 5.55
CA THR A 85 -2.54 8.05 5.74
C THR A 85 -1.90 7.85 7.11
N THR A 86 -1.15 8.83 7.61
CA THR A 86 -0.40 8.72 8.87
C THR A 86 -1.31 8.47 10.08
N ALA A 87 -2.43 9.20 10.17
CA ALA A 87 -3.36 9.02 11.30
C ALA A 87 -3.98 7.61 11.30
N ALA A 88 -4.35 7.11 10.12
CA ALA A 88 -4.88 5.76 9.95
C ALA A 88 -3.87 4.69 10.37
N ILE A 89 -2.61 4.84 9.96
CA ILE A 89 -1.52 3.93 10.34
C ILE A 89 -1.31 3.92 11.85
N VAL A 90 -1.11 5.10 12.45
CA VAL A 90 -0.85 5.22 13.90
C VAL A 90 -1.98 4.64 14.72
N LEU A 91 -3.24 5.00 14.44
CA LEU A 91 -4.40 4.48 15.16
C LEU A 91 -4.54 2.96 15.05
N SER A 92 -4.16 2.40 13.91
CA SER A 92 -4.18 0.95 13.72
C SER A 92 -3.04 0.28 14.49
N CYS A 93 -1.82 0.82 14.44
CA CYS A 93 -0.67 0.27 15.15
C CYS A 93 -0.85 0.28 16.67
N LEU A 94 -1.51 1.31 17.24
CA LEU A 94 -1.79 1.40 18.68
C LEU A 94 -2.69 0.27 19.22
N GLN A 95 -3.33 -0.50 18.36
CA GLN A 95 -4.16 -1.64 18.75
C GLN A 95 -3.36 -2.93 18.96
N PHE A 96 -2.06 -2.92 18.69
CA PHE A 96 -1.18 -4.09 18.75
C PHE A 96 0.03 -3.83 19.64
N PRO A 97 0.67 -4.89 20.17
CA PRO A 97 1.95 -4.76 20.87
C PRO A 97 3.03 -4.13 19.98
N PHE A 98 3.95 -3.39 20.57
CA PHE A 98 5.07 -2.75 19.85
C PHE A 98 6.00 -3.75 19.13
N SER A 99 5.98 -5.02 19.52
CA SER A 99 6.74 -6.09 18.87
C SER A 99 6.08 -6.64 17.60
N GLU A 100 4.84 -6.24 17.31
CA GLU A 100 4.11 -6.75 16.15
C GLU A 100 4.55 -6.02 14.88
N LEU A 101 4.93 -6.76 13.86
CA LEU A 101 5.25 -6.20 12.55
C LEU A 101 3.98 -5.82 11.81
N MET A 102 3.94 -4.58 11.30
CA MET A 102 2.84 -4.05 10.52
C MET A 102 3.27 -3.82 9.07
N PHE A 103 2.70 -4.57 8.14
CA PHE A 103 2.91 -4.39 6.71
C PHE A 103 1.81 -3.49 6.13
N VAL A 104 2.15 -2.27 5.79
CA VAL A 104 1.19 -1.26 5.30
C VAL A 104 1.13 -1.29 3.79
N VAL A 105 -0.05 -1.50 3.22
CA VAL A 105 -0.29 -1.56 1.78
C VAL A 105 -1.45 -0.67 1.35
N ALA A 106 -1.35 -0.08 0.17
CA ALA A 106 -2.46 0.61 -0.47
C ALA A 106 -3.34 -0.41 -1.21
N SER A 107 -4.66 -0.29 -1.05
CA SER A 107 -5.63 -1.19 -1.68
C SER A 107 -5.83 -0.99 -3.18
N ASP A 108 -5.18 0.02 -3.76
CA ASP A 108 -5.37 0.44 -5.15
C ASP A 108 -4.15 0.23 -6.03
N HIS A 109 -3.14 -0.49 -5.53
CA HIS A 109 -1.93 -0.83 -6.27
C HIS A 109 -2.06 -2.20 -6.92
N LEU A 110 -1.90 -2.22 -8.24
CA LEU A 110 -1.65 -3.44 -8.99
C LEU A 110 -0.15 -3.68 -9.01
N ILE A 111 0.30 -4.67 -8.25
CA ILE A 111 1.70 -5.07 -8.18
C ILE A 111 1.79 -6.45 -8.80
N ASP A 112 2.55 -6.53 -9.87
CA ASP A 112 2.88 -7.78 -10.54
C ASP A 112 4.40 -7.85 -10.69
N GLY A 113 5.00 -8.88 -10.11
CA GLY A 113 6.44 -9.06 -10.17
C GLY A 113 6.88 -10.36 -9.48
N PRO A 114 7.83 -11.08 -10.11
CA PRO A 114 8.32 -12.36 -9.60
C PRO A 114 9.04 -12.22 -8.26
N THR A 115 9.55 -11.03 -7.94
CA THR A 115 10.36 -10.76 -6.74
C THR A 115 9.52 -10.36 -5.53
N TYR A 116 8.22 -10.09 -5.68
CA TYR A 116 7.38 -9.55 -4.59
C TYR A 116 7.48 -10.35 -3.30
N LYS A 117 7.48 -11.69 -3.41
CA LYS A 117 7.60 -12.58 -2.26
C LYS A 117 8.93 -12.41 -1.52
N ASP A 118 10.03 -12.39 -2.28
CA ASP A 118 11.37 -12.28 -1.72
C ASP A 118 11.58 -10.88 -1.12
N ASP A 119 11.05 -9.85 -1.77
CA ASP A 119 11.10 -8.47 -1.30
C ASP A 119 10.36 -8.29 0.03
N VAL A 120 9.14 -8.82 0.16
CA VAL A 120 8.38 -8.76 1.42
C VAL A 120 9.06 -9.56 2.53
N THR A 121 9.64 -10.72 2.21
CA THR A 121 10.35 -11.55 3.19
C THR A 121 11.58 -10.83 3.72
N LYS A 122 12.43 -10.29 2.85
CA LYS A 122 13.61 -9.51 3.23
C LYS A 122 13.23 -8.28 4.05
N ALA A 123 12.19 -7.56 3.64
CA ALA A 123 11.67 -6.40 4.38
C ALA A 123 11.24 -6.78 5.81
N ALA A 124 10.57 -7.91 5.97
CA ALA A 124 10.15 -8.39 7.29
C ALA A 124 11.35 -8.75 8.20
N GLU A 125 12.43 -9.30 7.64
CA GLU A 125 13.67 -9.58 8.37
C GLU A 125 14.32 -8.29 8.86
N LEU A 126 14.53 -7.33 7.99
CA LEU A 126 15.09 -6.02 8.34
C LEU A 126 14.22 -5.26 9.36
N ALA A 127 12.90 -5.35 9.23
CA ALA A 127 12.00 -4.73 10.18
C ALA A 127 12.09 -5.34 11.60
N LYS A 128 12.40 -6.64 11.72
CA LYS A 128 12.68 -7.29 13.02
C LYS A 128 13.95 -6.78 13.68
N GLU A 129 14.89 -6.29 12.88
CA GLU A 129 16.11 -5.64 13.37
C GLU A 129 15.87 -4.18 13.83
N GLY A 130 14.67 -3.67 13.67
CA GLY A 130 14.26 -2.32 14.09
C GLY A 130 14.26 -1.27 12.99
N TRP A 131 14.43 -1.66 11.73
CA TRP A 131 14.37 -0.74 10.61
C TRP A 131 12.94 -0.42 10.20
N LEU A 132 12.70 0.83 9.81
CA LEU A 132 11.49 1.22 9.10
C LEU A 132 11.72 1.05 7.60
N ILE A 133 10.98 0.14 7.00
CA ILE A 133 11.16 -0.23 5.59
C ILE A 133 10.15 0.49 4.69
N THR A 134 10.62 0.95 3.55
CA THR A 134 9.76 1.45 2.47
C THR A 134 10.10 0.78 1.14
N PHE A 135 9.10 0.56 0.30
CA PHE A 135 9.27 -0.06 -1.01
C PHE A 135 9.29 1.01 -2.08
N GLY A 136 10.41 1.09 -2.81
CA GLY A 136 10.54 1.93 -3.99
C GLY A 136 10.27 1.14 -5.27
N MET A 137 9.81 1.84 -6.29
CA MET A 137 9.68 1.30 -7.65
C MET A 137 10.62 2.05 -8.59
N ASP A 138 11.13 1.34 -9.59
CA ASP A 138 11.98 1.95 -10.61
C ASP A 138 11.24 3.03 -11.39
N ILE A 139 11.89 4.16 -11.55
CA ILE A 139 11.35 5.30 -12.28
C ILE A 139 11.56 5.07 -13.78
N ARG A 140 10.47 4.86 -14.53
CA ARG A 140 10.52 4.68 -15.98
C ARG A 140 10.42 6.01 -16.76
N LYS A 141 9.75 6.99 -16.18
CA LYS A 141 9.56 8.34 -16.74
C LYS A 141 9.30 9.33 -15.62
N PRO A 142 9.67 10.62 -15.81
CA PRO A 142 9.38 11.66 -14.83
C PRO A 142 7.87 11.79 -14.57
N GLU A 143 7.47 11.86 -13.30
CA GLU A 143 6.09 12.02 -12.92
C GLU A 143 5.99 12.90 -11.65
N THR A 144 5.49 14.11 -11.81
CA THR A 144 5.40 15.12 -10.74
C THR A 144 4.34 14.83 -9.67
N ARG A 145 3.50 13.80 -9.89
CA ARG A 145 2.43 13.41 -8.95
C ARG A 145 2.87 12.39 -7.91
N PHE A 146 4.09 11.85 -8.01
CA PHE A 146 4.62 10.84 -7.11
C PHE A 146 5.65 11.43 -6.14
N GLY A 147 5.88 10.71 -5.03
CA GLY A 147 7.02 10.93 -4.18
C GLY A 147 8.24 10.17 -4.71
N TYR A 148 9.42 10.74 -4.52
CA TYR A 148 10.69 10.17 -4.94
C TYR A 148 11.54 9.86 -3.72
N ILE A 149 12.16 8.68 -3.73
CA ILE A 149 13.07 8.24 -2.68
C ILE A 149 14.49 8.32 -3.23
N ARG A 150 15.36 9.07 -2.56
CA ARG A 150 16.78 9.06 -2.83
C ARG A 150 17.47 8.17 -1.82
N CYS A 151 18.21 7.18 -2.33
CA CYS A 151 18.93 6.23 -1.52
C CYS A 151 20.44 6.33 -1.73
N GLN A 152 21.18 5.89 -0.73
CA GLN A 152 22.60 5.59 -0.82
C GLN A 152 22.79 4.13 -0.40
N GLY A 153 23.01 3.23 -1.37
CA GLY A 153 22.84 1.80 -1.13
C GLY A 153 21.39 1.46 -0.82
N GLU A 154 21.14 0.83 0.31
CA GLU A 154 19.79 0.50 0.81
C GLU A 154 19.21 1.56 1.75
N ASP A 155 20.01 2.55 2.17
CA ASP A 155 19.58 3.59 3.10
C ASP A 155 18.85 4.73 2.40
N VAL A 156 17.69 5.12 2.95
CA VAL A 156 16.95 6.30 2.48
C VAL A 156 17.62 7.57 2.98
N VAL A 157 18.13 8.38 2.05
CA VAL A 157 18.76 9.66 2.36
C VAL A 157 17.75 10.80 2.39
N SER A 158 16.77 10.78 1.48
CA SER A 158 15.73 11.79 1.43
C SER A 158 14.48 11.30 0.70
N PHE A 159 13.34 11.91 1.04
CA PHE A 159 12.06 11.74 0.37
C PHE A 159 11.60 13.10 -0.16
N ILE A 160 11.21 13.14 -1.44
CA ILE A 160 10.74 14.36 -2.10
C ILE A 160 9.33 14.11 -2.62
N GLU A 161 8.37 14.71 -1.97
CA GLU A 161 6.96 14.61 -2.32
C GLU A 161 6.62 15.54 -3.48
N LYS A 162 6.09 14.99 -4.57
CA LYS A 162 5.59 15.72 -5.74
C LYS A 162 6.55 16.82 -6.23
N PRO A 163 7.76 16.46 -6.69
CA PRO A 163 8.73 17.42 -7.16
C PRO A 163 8.21 18.20 -8.39
N ASP A 164 8.85 19.32 -8.68
CA ASP A 164 8.65 19.98 -9.97
C ASP A 164 9.20 19.13 -11.13
N ALA A 165 8.86 19.51 -12.37
CA ALA A 165 9.23 18.73 -13.54
C ALA A 165 10.75 18.59 -13.72
N GLN A 166 11.51 19.63 -13.43
CA GLN A 166 12.96 19.62 -13.56
C GLN A 166 13.61 18.69 -12.54
N THR A 167 13.17 18.74 -11.30
CA THR A 167 13.61 17.84 -10.25
C THR A 167 13.21 16.39 -10.56
N ALA A 168 11.98 16.13 -11.02
CA ALA A 168 11.55 14.79 -11.41
C ALA A 168 12.42 14.19 -12.52
N VAL A 169 12.81 14.98 -13.53
CA VAL A 169 13.73 14.56 -14.60
C VAL A 169 15.10 14.21 -14.04
N SER A 170 15.65 15.00 -13.10
CA SER A 170 16.98 14.73 -12.53
C SER A 170 17.05 13.36 -11.83
N TYR A 171 15.96 12.91 -11.24
CA TYR A 171 15.87 11.58 -10.61
C TYR A 171 15.76 10.42 -11.59
N THR A 172 15.27 10.64 -12.82
CA THR A 172 15.22 9.58 -13.85
C THR A 172 16.56 9.29 -14.50
N HIS A 173 17.50 10.25 -14.42
CA HIS A 173 18.86 10.08 -14.94
C HIS A 173 19.86 9.53 -13.93
N LEU A 174 19.46 9.37 -12.67
CA LEU A 174 20.28 8.71 -11.66
C LEU A 174 20.18 7.19 -11.85
N THR A 175 20.98 6.65 -12.77
CA THR A 175 21.20 5.21 -12.91
C THR A 175 22.00 4.70 -11.72
N LEU A 176 21.32 4.36 -10.64
CA LEU A 176 21.90 3.55 -9.59
C LEU A 176 21.48 2.10 -9.83
N PRO A 177 22.38 1.12 -9.69
CA PRO A 177 22.00 -0.29 -9.80
C PRO A 177 21.01 -0.61 -8.70
N THR A 178 19.79 -0.91 -9.10
CA THR A 178 18.66 -1.03 -8.19
C THR A 178 18.12 -2.45 -8.14
N LYS A 179 18.58 -3.23 -7.21
CA LYS A 179 17.72 -4.20 -6.52
C LYS A 179 17.38 -3.54 -5.19
N ARG A 180 16.11 -3.19 -4.95
CA ARG A 180 15.77 -2.46 -3.73
C ARG A 180 14.51 -2.92 -3.08
N ILE A 181 14.73 -3.30 -1.88
CA ILE A 181 13.84 -3.14 -0.76
C ILE A 181 14.45 -1.99 0.04
N VAL A 182 13.77 -0.88 0.13
CA VAL A 182 14.12 0.23 1.02
C VAL A 182 12.91 0.56 1.85
#